data_93ad80bb10a87757a07895bb2dd09dd0
#
_entry.id   93ad80bb10a87757a07895bb2dd09dd0
#
_cell.length_a   1.000
_cell.length_b   1.000
_cell.length_c   1.000
_cell.angle_alpha   90.00
_cell.angle_beta   90.00
_cell.angle_gamma   90.00
#
_symmetry.space_group_name_H-M   'P 1'
#
loop_
_entity.id
_entity.type
_entity.pdbx_description
1 polymer ?
#
loop_
_entity_poly.entity_id
_entity_poly.type
_entity_poly.pdbx_seq_one_letter_code
_entity_poly.pdbx_strand_id
1 'polypeptide(L)'
;MKNLDCSCFGREDMNIENLILVNYCHPDCVPLKNIMRLPKEDAFAMAKKMAAAHPETTAFYRFADFENYYDLRLRQDEYLYSRFLELGGKPEENHPLSFVIEGSEYLQEWFENGIQTKLFLRDVNARHVSFTLGDSGAMFEKKGVVDLLMLEDLKNRLVEFDGNFDDFLKAAGCHYIEVQLWSDKYCKYAD
;
A
#
# COMPACT_ATOMS: atom_id res chain seq x y z
N MET A 1 17.80 47.86 25.53
CA MET A 1 18.17 46.51 25.04
C MET A 1 17.19 45.53 25.65
N LYS A 2 16.19 45.13 24.89
CA LYS A 2 15.22 44.10 25.29
C LYS A 2 15.51 42.86 24.45
N ASN A 3 15.89 41.79 25.14
CA ASN A 3 16.07 40.48 24.56
C ASN A 3 14.74 40.01 23.97
N LEU A 4 14.72 39.78 22.66
CA LEU A 4 13.64 39.05 22.00
C LEU A 4 13.89 37.58 22.29
N ASP A 5 13.07 37.05 23.16
CA ASP A 5 12.94 35.63 23.46
C ASP A 5 12.39 34.94 22.19
N CYS A 6 13.23 34.19 21.52
CA CYS A 6 12.83 33.40 20.36
C CYS A 6 12.13 32.17 20.93
N SER A 7 10.80 32.29 21.10
CA SER A 7 9.95 31.14 21.46
C SER A 7 10.09 30.08 20.38
N CYS A 8 10.81 29.00 20.72
CA CYS A 8 10.78 27.76 20.00
C CYS A 8 9.33 27.26 20.00
N PHE A 9 8.61 27.52 18.93
CA PHE A 9 7.40 26.73 18.63
C PHE A 9 7.87 25.29 18.53
N GLY A 10 7.44 24.47 19.49
CA GLY A 10 7.70 23.04 19.51
C GLY A 10 7.22 22.46 18.18
N ARG A 11 8.15 21.92 17.41
CA ARG A 11 7.83 21.00 16.32
C ARG A 11 7.15 19.82 16.99
N GLU A 12 5.88 19.59 16.68
CA GLU A 12 5.29 18.28 16.96
C GLU A 12 6.02 17.30 16.06
N ASP A 13 6.93 16.52 16.65
CA ASP A 13 7.56 15.42 15.96
C ASP A 13 6.45 14.53 15.41
N MET A 14 6.38 14.38 14.07
CA MET A 14 5.41 13.50 13.44
C MET A 14 5.62 12.11 14.04
N ASN A 15 4.66 11.66 14.85
CA ASN A 15 4.69 10.31 15.37
C ASN A 15 4.18 9.35 14.28
N ILE A 16 5.13 8.82 13.48
CA ILE A 16 4.87 7.85 12.41
C ILE A 16 4.02 6.66 12.89
N GLU A 17 4.09 6.32 14.16
CA GLU A 17 3.29 5.24 14.73
C GLU A 17 1.80 5.54 14.73
N ASN A 18 1.41 6.81 14.69
CA ASN A 18 0.01 7.22 14.61
C ASN A 18 -0.56 7.25 13.19
N LEU A 19 0.26 7.02 12.17
CA LEU A 19 -0.20 6.99 10.78
C LEU A 19 -1.25 5.89 10.57
N ILE A 20 -2.22 6.24 9.73
CA ILE A 20 -3.31 5.33 9.35
C ILE A 20 -2.96 4.64 8.04
N LEU A 21 -3.12 3.34 8.01
CA LEU A 21 -3.08 2.52 6.81
C LEU A 21 -4.51 2.38 6.28
N VAL A 22 -4.74 2.72 5.03
CA VAL A 22 -6.07 2.67 4.38
C VAL A 22 -6.03 1.66 3.24
N ASN A 23 -6.89 0.65 3.31
CA ASN A 23 -7.17 -0.26 2.21
C ASN A 23 -8.43 0.24 1.48
N TYR A 24 -8.39 0.21 0.15
CA TYR A 24 -9.51 0.55 -0.71
C TYR A 24 -10.05 -0.69 -1.39
N CYS A 25 -11.37 -0.80 -1.43
CA CYS A 25 -12.08 -1.91 -2.04
C CYS A 25 -13.28 -1.40 -2.84
N HIS A 26 -13.46 -1.91 -4.06
CA HIS A 26 -14.65 -1.62 -4.86
C HIS A 26 -15.92 -2.06 -4.11
N PRO A 27 -17.07 -1.35 -4.23
CA PRO A 27 -18.31 -1.67 -3.49
C PRO A 27 -18.79 -3.11 -3.65
N ASP A 28 -18.58 -3.73 -4.82
CA ASP A 28 -19.00 -5.09 -5.12
C ASP A 28 -17.96 -6.16 -4.74
N CYS A 29 -16.88 -5.76 -4.07
CA CYS A 29 -15.84 -6.66 -3.59
C CYS A 29 -15.87 -6.82 -2.08
N VAL A 30 -15.26 -7.89 -1.59
CA VAL A 30 -15.07 -8.12 -0.15
C VAL A 30 -13.76 -7.46 0.27
N PRO A 31 -13.78 -6.53 1.25
CA PRO A 31 -12.56 -5.89 1.75
C PRO A 31 -11.54 -6.90 2.28
N LEU A 32 -10.28 -6.50 2.28
CA LEU A 32 -9.17 -7.28 2.83
C LEU A 32 -9.04 -8.68 2.22
N LYS A 33 -9.36 -8.79 0.92
CA LYS A 33 -9.15 -10.00 0.12
C LYS A 33 -8.19 -9.71 -1.03
N ASN A 34 -7.30 -10.66 -1.29
CA ASN A 34 -6.39 -10.61 -2.43
C ASN A 34 -6.74 -11.75 -3.38
N ILE A 35 -7.07 -11.42 -4.62
CA ILE A 35 -7.45 -12.38 -5.66
C ILE A 35 -6.34 -13.42 -5.92
N MET A 36 -5.07 -13.05 -5.70
CA MET A 36 -3.91 -13.94 -5.88
C MET A 36 -3.83 -15.06 -4.83
N ARG A 37 -4.62 -14.99 -3.75
CA ARG A 37 -4.71 -16.02 -2.71
C ARG A 37 -5.80 -17.05 -2.97
N LEU A 38 -6.61 -16.84 -4.01
CA LEU A 38 -7.60 -17.82 -4.46
C LEU A 38 -6.94 -18.94 -5.25
N PRO A 39 -7.51 -20.15 -5.28
CA PRO A 39 -7.18 -21.12 -6.30
C PRO A 39 -7.23 -20.50 -7.70
N LYS A 40 -6.29 -20.85 -8.58
CA LYS A 40 -6.15 -20.19 -9.89
C LYS A 40 -7.47 -20.13 -10.66
N GLU A 41 -8.21 -21.23 -10.69
CA GLU A 41 -9.50 -21.33 -11.39
C GLU A 41 -10.55 -20.35 -10.84
N ASP A 42 -10.61 -20.20 -9.52
CA ASP A 42 -11.53 -19.29 -8.83
C ASP A 42 -11.12 -17.83 -9.08
N ALA A 43 -9.82 -17.52 -9.09
CA ALA A 43 -9.30 -16.20 -9.41
C ALA A 43 -9.69 -15.78 -10.84
N PHE A 44 -9.54 -16.69 -11.82
CA PHE A 44 -9.90 -16.44 -13.21
C PHE A 44 -11.42 -16.28 -13.38
N ALA A 45 -12.21 -17.11 -12.72
CA ALA A 45 -13.68 -17.02 -12.75
C ALA A 45 -14.14 -15.68 -12.15
N MET A 46 -13.57 -15.27 -11.02
CA MET A 46 -13.87 -14.00 -10.36
C MET A 46 -13.47 -12.81 -11.25
N ALA A 47 -12.26 -12.79 -11.79
CA ALA A 47 -11.79 -11.72 -12.66
C ALA A 47 -12.68 -11.54 -13.89
N LYS A 48 -13.05 -12.64 -14.55
CA LYS A 48 -13.98 -12.64 -15.69
C LYS A 48 -15.34 -12.06 -15.33
N LYS A 49 -15.88 -12.46 -14.17
CA LYS A 49 -17.16 -11.94 -13.64
C LYS A 49 -17.10 -10.43 -13.41
N MET A 50 -16.05 -9.95 -12.74
CA MET A 50 -15.89 -8.52 -12.40
C MET A 50 -15.67 -7.67 -13.64
N ALA A 51 -14.83 -8.10 -14.59
CA ALA A 51 -14.63 -7.40 -15.86
C ALA A 51 -15.93 -7.29 -16.69
N ALA A 52 -16.75 -8.34 -16.69
CA ALA A 52 -18.03 -8.34 -17.42
C ALA A 52 -19.09 -7.47 -16.74
N ALA A 53 -19.10 -7.40 -15.42
CA ALA A 53 -20.05 -6.60 -14.65
C ALA A 53 -19.71 -5.10 -14.67
N HIS A 54 -18.43 -4.76 -14.80
CA HIS A 54 -17.91 -3.39 -14.66
C HIS A 54 -16.95 -3.02 -15.83
N PRO A 55 -17.41 -3.00 -17.07
CA PRO A 55 -16.53 -2.79 -18.24
C PRO A 55 -15.92 -1.38 -18.30
N GLU A 56 -16.53 -0.41 -17.64
CA GLU A 56 -16.12 1.01 -17.69
C GLU A 56 -15.27 1.42 -16.46
N THR A 57 -15.11 0.54 -15.44
CA THR A 57 -14.39 0.92 -14.24
C THR A 57 -12.88 0.76 -14.38
N THR A 58 -12.14 1.70 -13.81
CA THR A 58 -10.68 1.62 -13.73
C THR A 58 -10.21 0.51 -12.77
N ALA A 59 -11.00 0.18 -11.74
CA ALA A 59 -10.65 -0.83 -10.76
C ALA A 59 -10.37 -2.22 -11.36
N PHE A 60 -11.08 -2.57 -12.45
CA PHE A 60 -10.99 -3.91 -13.06
C PHE A 60 -10.44 -3.89 -14.50
N TYR A 61 -9.85 -2.78 -14.98
CA TYR A 61 -9.38 -2.71 -16.37
C TYR A 61 -8.37 -3.82 -16.72
N ARG A 62 -7.56 -4.26 -15.78
CA ARG A 62 -6.58 -5.34 -15.96
C ARG A 62 -7.22 -6.73 -15.99
N PHE A 63 -8.47 -6.84 -15.52
CA PHE A 63 -9.19 -8.11 -15.52
C PHE A 63 -9.70 -8.49 -16.92
N ALA A 64 -9.72 -7.57 -17.86
CA ALA A 64 -10.02 -7.85 -19.26
C ALA A 64 -8.92 -8.74 -19.90
N ASP A 65 -7.68 -8.64 -19.42
CA ASP A 65 -6.53 -9.49 -19.81
C ASP A 65 -5.92 -10.13 -18.55
N PHE A 66 -6.74 -10.91 -17.86
CA PHE A 66 -6.37 -11.42 -16.54
C PHE A 66 -5.24 -12.44 -16.59
N GLU A 67 -5.05 -13.16 -17.68
CA GLU A 67 -3.94 -14.13 -17.82
C GLU A 67 -2.59 -13.42 -17.70
N ASN A 68 -2.36 -12.39 -18.50
CA ASN A 68 -1.13 -11.61 -18.45
C ASN A 68 -0.98 -10.86 -17.12
N TYR A 69 -2.08 -10.34 -16.58
CA TYR A 69 -2.07 -9.67 -15.29
C TYR A 69 -1.75 -10.64 -14.13
N TYR A 70 -2.33 -11.84 -14.14
CA TYR A 70 -2.08 -12.87 -13.14
C TYR A 70 -0.60 -13.28 -13.10
N ASP A 71 -0.02 -13.54 -14.27
CA ASP A 71 1.40 -13.92 -14.39
C ASP A 71 2.34 -12.77 -13.98
N LEU A 72 1.98 -11.52 -14.29
CA LEU A 72 2.71 -10.35 -13.84
C LEU A 72 2.67 -10.25 -12.30
N ARG A 73 1.49 -10.39 -11.70
CA ARG A 73 1.29 -10.32 -10.25
C ARG A 73 2.02 -11.44 -9.51
N LEU A 74 2.04 -12.66 -10.02
CA LEU A 74 2.80 -13.76 -9.43
C LEU A 74 4.29 -13.40 -9.33
N ARG A 75 4.88 -12.94 -10.43
CA ARG A 75 6.30 -12.56 -10.48
C ARG A 75 6.60 -11.35 -9.57
N GLN A 76 5.70 -10.37 -9.55
CA GLN A 76 5.83 -9.20 -8.68
C GLN A 76 5.77 -9.60 -7.20
N ASP A 77 4.77 -10.37 -6.80
CA ASP A 77 4.58 -10.75 -5.40
C ASP A 77 5.74 -11.65 -4.93
N GLU A 78 6.25 -12.55 -5.78
CA GLU A 78 7.44 -13.37 -5.52
C GLU A 78 8.70 -12.50 -5.34
N TYR A 79 8.88 -11.50 -6.19
CA TYR A 79 9.99 -10.54 -6.07
C TYR A 79 9.90 -9.76 -4.76
N LEU A 80 8.74 -9.17 -4.46
CA LEU A 80 8.52 -8.41 -3.23
C LEU A 80 8.70 -9.27 -1.98
N TYR A 81 8.18 -10.50 -1.99
CA TYR A 81 8.33 -11.46 -0.90
C TYR A 81 9.81 -11.79 -0.62
N SER A 82 10.55 -12.13 -1.67
CA SER A 82 11.98 -12.45 -1.58
C SER A 82 12.77 -11.24 -1.07
N ARG A 83 12.49 -10.06 -1.62
CA ARG A 83 13.15 -8.83 -1.20
C ARG A 83 12.83 -8.46 0.25
N PHE A 84 11.57 -8.66 0.67
CA PHE A 84 11.15 -8.42 2.05
C PHE A 84 11.86 -9.33 3.05
N LEU A 85 12.05 -10.61 2.72
CA LEU A 85 12.85 -11.54 3.53
C LEU A 85 14.31 -11.09 3.65
N GLU A 86 14.94 -10.67 2.54
CA GLU A 86 16.33 -10.18 2.53
C GLU A 86 16.51 -8.96 3.44
N LEU A 87 15.51 -8.08 3.53
CA LEU A 87 15.50 -6.91 4.39
C LEU A 87 15.16 -7.23 5.85
N GLY A 88 14.93 -8.50 6.21
CA GLY A 88 14.65 -8.96 7.56
C GLY A 88 13.16 -8.97 7.92
N GLY A 89 12.27 -8.83 6.93
CA GLY A 89 10.83 -9.04 7.07
C GLY A 89 10.47 -10.46 7.47
N LYS A 90 9.27 -10.64 8.00
CA LYS A 90 8.71 -11.95 8.38
C LYS A 90 7.29 -12.09 7.82
N PRO A 91 7.15 -12.32 6.50
CA PRO A 91 5.83 -12.50 5.91
C PRO A 91 5.18 -13.78 6.44
N GLU A 92 3.88 -13.71 6.74
CA GLU A 92 3.02 -14.84 7.08
C GLU A 92 2.20 -15.27 5.86
N GLU A 93 2.08 -14.38 4.84
CA GLU A 93 1.35 -14.58 3.60
C GLU A 93 2.26 -14.38 2.38
N ASN A 94 2.06 -15.15 1.32
CA ASN A 94 2.85 -15.05 0.09
C ASN A 94 2.42 -13.88 -0.81
N HIS A 95 1.17 -13.44 -0.68
CA HIS A 95 0.57 -12.33 -1.40
C HIS A 95 0.09 -11.29 -0.41
N PRO A 96 0.67 -10.08 -0.36
CA PRO A 96 0.33 -9.09 0.64
C PRO A 96 -1.03 -8.46 0.37
N LEU A 97 -1.64 -7.90 1.42
CA LEU A 97 -2.73 -6.94 1.25
C LEU A 97 -2.12 -5.56 0.99
N SER A 98 -2.70 -4.83 0.04
CA SER A 98 -2.27 -3.47 -0.30
C SER A 98 -3.05 -2.44 0.52
N PHE A 99 -2.31 -1.57 1.19
CA PHE A 99 -2.80 -0.39 1.87
C PHE A 99 -2.02 0.83 1.36
N VAL A 100 -2.45 2.02 1.75
CA VAL A 100 -1.68 3.25 1.60
C VAL A 100 -1.65 4.03 2.90
N ILE A 101 -0.60 4.82 3.12
CA ILE A 101 -0.48 5.65 4.31
C ILE A 101 -1.35 6.89 4.15
N GLU A 102 -2.11 7.27 5.22
CA GLU A 102 -2.98 8.45 5.34
C GLU A 102 -4.09 8.55 4.26
N GLY A 103 -4.22 7.51 3.43
CA GLY A 103 -5.20 7.49 2.35
C GLY A 103 -4.71 8.16 1.06
N SER A 104 -5.59 8.18 0.05
CA SER A 104 -5.36 8.76 -1.26
C SER A 104 -6.68 9.05 -1.96
N GLU A 105 -6.95 10.31 -2.29
CA GLU A 105 -8.13 10.69 -3.07
C GLU A 105 -8.13 9.99 -4.45
N TYR A 106 -6.94 9.89 -5.06
CA TYR A 106 -6.78 9.18 -6.32
C TYR A 106 -7.26 7.71 -6.23
N LEU A 107 -6.89 6.97 -5.18
CA LEU A 107 -7.34 5.60 -5.00
C LEU A 107 -8.80 5.50 -4.58
N GLN A 108 -9.30 6.48 -3.83
CA GLN A 108 -10.72 6.57 -3.50
C GLN A 108 -11.58 6.63 -4.76
N GLU A 109 -11.23 7.49 -5.70
CA GLU A 109 -11.90 7.60 -7.00
C GLU A 109 -11.69 6.36 -7.86
N TRP A 110 -10.45 5.82 -7.88
CA TRP A 110 -10.10 4.61 -8.63
C TRP A 110 -10.99 3.41 -8.27
N PHE A 111 -11.34 3.27 -6.99
CA PHE A 111 -12.23 2.23 -6.48
C PHE A 111 -13.69 2.70 -6.34
N GLU A 112 -14.11 3.69 -7.13
CA GLU A 112 -15.50 4.19 -7.23
C GLU A 112 -16.08 4.65 -5.89
N ASN A 113 -15.27 5.31 -5.04
CA ASN A 113 -15.65 5.72 -3.69
C ASN A 113 -16.20 4.56 -2.83
N GLY A 114 -15.63 3.37 -3.02
CA GLY A 114 -16.05 2.17 -2.35
C GLY A 114 -15.64 2.08 -0.88
N ILE A 115 -15.46 0.85 -0.42
CA ILE A 115 -15.22 0.58 1.00
C ILE A 115 -13.78 0.94 1.36
N GLN A 116 -13.62 1.72 2.43
CA GLN A 116 -12.34 1.93 3.09
C GLN A 116 -12.27 1.07 4.34
N THR A 117 -11.11 0.46 4.57
CA THR A 117 -10.79 -0.22 5.80
C THR A 117 -9.52 0.39 6.39
N LYS A 118 -9.52 0.73 7.67
CA LYS A 118 -8.45 1.48 8.31
C LYS A 118 -7.77 0.68 9.41
N LEU A 119 -6.47 0.86 9.54
CA LEU A 119 -5.63 0.21 10.53
C LEU A 119 -4.53 1.19 10.98
N PHE A 120 -4.25 1.28 12.28
CA PHE A 120 -3.11 2.10 12.73
C PHE A 120 -1.79 1.38 12.52
N LEU A 121 -0.79 2.10 12.01
CA LEU A 121 0.55 1.53 11.79
C LEU A 121 1.18 1.03 13.10
N ARG A 122 0.93 1.69 14.23
CA ARG A 122 1.40 1.27 15.57
C ARG A 122 0.91 -0.12 16.01
N ASP A 123 -0.22 -0.58 15.45
CA ASP A 123 -0.80 -1.88 15.77
C ASP A 123 -0.19 -3.01 14.92
N VAL A 124 0.67 -2.65 13.95
CA VAL A 124 1.34 -3.57 13.03
C VAL A 124 2.80 -3.75 13.42
N ASN A 125 3.24 -5.01 13.52
CA ASN A 125 4.66 -5.29 13.71
C ASN A 125 5.46 -4.87 12.46
N ALA A 126 6.49 -4.07 12.63
CA ALA A 126 7.34 -3.56 11.56
C ALA A 126 7.94 -4.64 10.64
N ARG A 127 8.02 -5.90 11.13
CA ARG A 127 8.49 -7.05 10.34
C ARG A 127 7.40 -7.71 9.49
N HIS A 128 6.16 -7.24 9.57
CA HIS A 128 5.03 -7.74 8.76
C HIS A 128 4.55 -6.71 7.75
N VAL A 129 5.27 -5.61 7.58
CA VAL A 129 4.89 -4.52 6.68
C VAL A 129 6.10 -4.01 5.91
N SER A 130 5.91 -3.72 4.63
CA SER A 130 6.88 -3.07 3.77
C SER A 130 6.22 -1.92 3.01
N PHE A 131 7.03 -1.05 2.41
CA PHE A 131 6.57 0.18 1.80
C PHE A 131 7.21 0.39 0.44
N THR A 132 6.47 1.03 -0.49
CA THR A 132 6.97 1.52 -1.76
C THR A 132 6.50 2.94 -2.02
N LEU A 133 7.33 3.75 -2.67
CA LEU A 133 6.96 5.12 -3.04
C LEU A 133 6.15 5.09 -4.34
N GLY A 134 4.84 4.91 -4.21
CA GLY A 134 3.89 4.71 -5.31
C GLY A 134 3.61 3.23 -5.60
N ASP A 135 2.96 2.97 -6.72
CA ASP A 135 2.46 1.65 -7.15
C ASP A 135 3.60 0.67 -7.46
N SER A 136 3.76 -0.34 -6.62
CA SER A 136 4.76 -1.39 -6.78
C SER A 136 4.53 -2.22 -8.06
N GLY A 137 3.27 -2.40 -8.47
CA GLY A 137 2.91 -3.10 -9.70
C GLY A 137 3.39 -2.37 -10.94
N ALA A 138 3.10 -1.08 -11.04
CA ALA A 138 3.56 -0.24 -12.14
C ALA A 138 5.10 -0.13 -12.19
N MET A 139 5.75 -0.05 -11.02
CA MET A 139 7.22 -0.05 -10.96
C MET A 139 7.80 -1.36 -11.46
N PHE A 140 7.28 -2.50 -11.01
CA PHE A 140 7.75 -3.81 -11.41
C PHE A 140 7.51 -4.08 -12.91
N GLU A 141 6.32 -3.72 -13.43
CA GLU A 141 6.00 -3.85 -14.85
C GLU A 141 6.97 -3.05 -15.73
N LYS A 142 7.35 -1.85 -15.30
CA LYS A 142 8.22 -0.95 -16.06
C LYS A 142 9.71 -1.31 -15.98
N LYS A 143 10.17 -1.76 -14.79
CA LYS A 143 11.61 -1.87 -14.49
C LYS A 143 12.05 -3.30 -14.15
N GLY A 144 11.13 -4.21 -13.83
CA GLY A 144 11.43 -5.55 -13.30
C GLY A 144 11.97 -5.55 -11.86
N VAL A 145 12.04 -4.37 -11.23
CA VAL A 145 12.53 -4.19 -9.85
C VAL A 145 11.70 -3.13 -9.13
N VAL A 146 11.65 -3.26 -7.80
CA VAL A 146 10.95 -2.33 -6.90
C VAL A 146 11.89 -1.95 -5.75
N ASP A 147 11.98 -0.67 -5.45
CA ASP A 147 12.68 -0.16 -4.26
C ASP A 147 11.78 -0.36 -3.04
N LEU A 148 11.99 -1.47 -2.33
CA LEU A 148 11.22 -1.85 -1.15
C LEU A 148 11.87 -1.26 0.10
N LEU A 149 11.07 -0.61 0.93
CA LEU A 149 11.49 0.03 2.17
C LEU A 149 10.95 -0.72 3.39
N MET A 150 11.74 -0.81 4.43
CA MET A 150 11.28 -1.15 5.77
C MET A 150 10.80 0.11 6.50
N LEU A 151 10.10 -0.08 7.62
CA LEU A 151 9.57 1.06 8.40
C LEU A 151 10.66 2.05 8.81
N GLU A 152 11.84 1.57 9.17
CA GLU A 152 12.95 2.44 9.58
C GLU A 152 13.50 3.26 8.41
N ASP A 153 13.58 2.67 7.20
CA ASP A 153 13.99 3.39 5.99
C ASP A 153 12.99 4.50 5.65
N LEU A 154 11.69 4.22 5.79
CA LEU A 154 10.65 5.21 5.58
C LEU A 154 10.73 6.34 6.61
N LYS A 155 10.92 6.02 7.90
CA LYS A 155 11.13 7.01 8.96
C LYS A 155 12.28 7.95 8.64
N ASN A 156 13.43 7.39 8.28
CA ASN A 156 14.63 8.17 7.96
C ASN A 156 14.41 9.12 6.78
N ARG A 157 13.67 8.68 5.76
CA ARG A 157 13.33 9.55 4.61
C ARG A 157 12.36 10.67 4.99
N LEU A 158 11.37 10.39 5.84
CA LEU A 158 10.38 11.39 6.28
C LEU A 158 10.96 12.48 7.19
N VAL A 159 11.99 12.16 7.98
CA VAL A 159 12.70 13.14 8.82
C VAL A 159 13.28 14.29 8.01
N GLU A 160 13.75 14.03 6.77
CA GLU A 160 14.31 15.05 5.87
C GLU A 160 13.26 16.11 5.46
N PHE A 161 11.98 15.81 5.63
CA PHE A 161 10.85 16.68 5.28
C PHE A 161 10.12 17.23 6.51
N ASP A 162 10.77 17.22 7.68
CA ASP A 162 10.16 17.63 8.96
C ASP A 162 8.78 16.95 9.22
N GLY A 163 8.59 15.74 8.66
CA GLY A 163 7.35 15.01 8.74
C GLY A 163 6.22 15.50 7.82
N ASN A 164 6.46 16.44 6.93
CA ASN A 164 5.46 16.90 5.96
C ASN A 164 5.28 15.85 4.85
N PHE A 165 4.16 15.13 4.90
CA PHE A 165 3.82 14.06 3.95
C PHE A 165 3.65 14.58 2.52
N ASP A 166 2.97 15.70 2.34
CA ASP A 166 2.69 16.27 1.02
C ASP A 166 3.98 16.69 0.31
N ASP A 167 4.88 17.35 1.02
CA ASP A 167 6.18 17.73 0.48
C ASP A 167 7.05 16.50 0.17
N PHE A 168 6.97 15.46 1.02
CA PHE A 168 7.65 14.20 0.76
C PHE A 168 7.11 13.50 -0.49
N LEU A 169 5.81 13.34 -0.64
CA LEU A 169 5.19 12.73 -1.82
C LEU A 169 5.54 13.50 -3.10
N LYS A 170 5.48 14.83 -3.03
CA LYS A 170 5.85 15.70 -4.15
C LYS A 170 7.31 15.53 -4.55
N ALA A 171 8.23 15.49 -3.60
CA ALA A 171 9.65 15.27 -3.85
C ALA A 171 9.94 13.87 -4.39
N ALA A 172 9.24 12.85 -3.89
CA ALA A 172 9.31 11.48 -4.37
C ALA A 172 8.66 11.28 -5.75
N GLY A 173 7.84 12.24 -6.21
CA GLY A 173 7.13 12.16 -7.49
C GLY A 173 6.06 11.07 -7.52
N CYS A 174 5.40 10.80 -6.38
CA CYS A 174 4.35 9.80 -6.25
C CYS A 174 3.10 10.38 -5.59
N HIS A 175 1.95 9.71 -5.81
CA HIS A 175 0.66 10.15 -5.28
C HIS A 175 0.35 9.58 -3.89
N TYR A 176 1.05 8.52 -3.48
CA TYR A 176 0.86 7.83 -2.21
C TYR A 176 2.07 6.95 -1.88
N ILE A 177 2.17 6.54 -0.64
CA ILE A 177 3.07 5.47 -0.21
C ILE A 177 2.23 4.20 -0.12
N GLU A 178 2.54 3.22 -0.98
CA GLU A 178 1.91 1.91 -0.90
C GLU A 178 2.51 1.11 0.26
N VAL A 179 1.66 0.34 0.91
CA VAL A 179 1.99 -0.52 2.04
C VAL A 179 1.61 -1.94 1.70
N GLN A 180 2.57 -2.85 1.74
CA GLN A 180 2.33 -4.28 1.62
C GLN A 180 2.22 -4.88 3.03
N LEU A 181 1.01 -5.28 3.43
CA LEU A 181 0.75 -5.96 4.69
C LEU A 181 0.84 -7.49 4.49
N TRP A 182 1.82 -8.12 5.12
CA TRP A 182 2.20 -9.52 4.96
C TRP A 182 1.63 -10.47 6.02
N SER A 183 0.61 -10.03 6.76
CA SER A 183 -0.03 -10.84 7.79
C SER A 183 -1.48 -10.43 7.99
N ASP A 184 -2.39 -11.38 7.92
CA ASP A 184 -3.83 -11.15 8.08
C ASP A 184 -4.27 -11.00 9.55
N LYS A 185 -3.38 -11.26 10.51
CA LYS A 185 -3.74 -11.20 11.94
C LYS A 185 -4.21 -9.82 12.40
N TYR A 186 -3.86 -8.77 11.65
CA TYR A 186 -4.26 -7.39 11.92
C TYR A 186 -5.63 -7.03 11.36
N CYS A 187 -6.13 -7.77 10.37
CA CYS A 187 -7.41 -7.48 9.70
C CYS A 187 -8.62 -7.48 10.64
N LYS A 188 -8.52 -8.16 11.77
CA LYS A 188 -9.56 -8.17 12.82
C LYS A 188 -9.66 -6.88 13.64
N TYR A 189 -8.68 -5.98 13.51
CA TYR A 189 -8.65 -4.67 14.18
C TYR A 189 -8.92 -3.52 13.21
N ALA A 190 -9.19 -3.84 11.95
CA ALA A 190 -9.46 -2.85 10.92
C ALA A 190 -10.94 -2.42 11.00
N ASP A 191 -11.18 -1.11 10.97
CA ASP A 191 -12.49 -0.45 10.99
C ASP A 191 -12.95 -0.07 9.58
#